data_bebaaa0349d04cf7edba2ed1a179eee2
#
_entry.id   bebaaa0349d04cf7edba2ed1a179eee2
#
_cell.length_a   1.000
_cell.length_b   1.000
_cell.length_c   1.000
_cell.angle_alpha   90.00
_cell.angle_beta   90.00
_cell.angle_gamma   90.00
#
_symmetry.space_group_name_H-M   'P 1'
#
loop_
_entity.id
_entity.type
_entity.pdbx_description
1 polymer ?
#
loop_
_entity_poly.entity_id
_entity_poly.type
_entity_poly.pdbx_seq_one_letter_code
_entity_poly.pdbx_strand_id
1 'polypeptide(L)'
;MSSFNLVQIVPSLDSGGVERGTVDVANFLAQKKIKNFIITSGGKMIKELDDNLVHVHQLPVSSKNFFSYPSIGRKINKFIQANNINLVHVRSRGPAWMVNLMSKNNVKTIATFHNVYGCNSFFKKM
;
A
#
# COMPACT_ATOMS: atom_id res chain seq x y z
N MET A 1 -17.40 10.38 15.46
CA MET A 1 -17.21 8.97 15.20
C MET A 1 -15.97 8.71 14.36
N SER A 2 -15.11 7.87 14.83
CA SER A 2 -13.91 7.57 14.10
C SER A 2 -14.24 6.77 12.85
N SER A 3 -13.73 7.19 11.73
CA SER A 3 -13.86 6.45 10.50
C SER A 3 -12.66 5.55 10.34
N PHE A 4 -12.89 4.39 9.74
CA PHE A 4 -11.83 3.47 9.40
C PHE A 4 -11.31 3.83 8.01
N ASN A 5 -10.11 4.36 7.94
CA ASN A 5 -9.50 4.78 6.68
C ASN A 5 -8.22 4.00 6.43
N LEU A 6 -8.32 3.06 5.51
CA LEU A 6 -7.21 2.17 5.16
C LEU A 6 -6.61 2.60 3.82
N VAL A 7 -5.29 2.63 3.74
CA VAL A 7 -4.59 2.66 2.46
C VAL A 7 -3.71 1.42 2.35
N GLN A 8 -3.81 0.73 1.22
CA GLN A 8 -2.88 -0.33 0.86
C GLN A 8 -1.85 0.25 -0.10
N ILE A 9 -0.58 -0.05 0.15
CA ILE A 9 0.50 0.42 -0.73
C ILE A 9 1.13 -0.80 -1.36
N VAL A 10 1.06 -0.87 -2.67
CA VAL A 10 1.59 -1.99 -3.46
C VAL A 10 2.36 -1.42 -4.65
N PRO A 11 3.52 -1.99 -5.02
CA PRO A 11 4.34 -1.41 -6.09
C PRO A 11 3.59 -1.25 -7.40
N SER A 12 2.89 -2.28 -7.83
CA SER A 12 2.11 -2.23 -9.07
C SER A 12 0.89 -3.14 -8.94
N LEU A 13 -0.08 -2.95 -9.85
CA LEU A 13 -1.29 -3.76 -9.89
C LEU A 13 -1.44 -4.41 -11.27
N ASP A 14 -0.38 -5.04 -11.76
CA ASP A 14 -0.43 -5.68 -13.08
C ASP A 14 -0.97 -7.11 -13.01
N SER A 15 -0.35 -7.96 -12.21
CA SER A 15 -0.81 -9.35 -12.05
C SER A 15 -0.02 -10.00 -10.93
N GLY A 16 -0.57 -11.08 -10.38
CA GLY A 16 0.09 -11.84 -9.34
C GLY A 16 -0.74 -11.98 -8.07
N GLY A 17 -0.23 -12.76 -7.12
CA GLY A 17 -0.96 -13.05 -5.89
C GLY A 17 -1.10 -11.86 -4.97
N VAL A 18 -0.04 -11.05 -4.84
CA VAL A 18 -0.09 -9.85 -3.99
C VAL A 18 -1.10 -8.86 -4.55
N GLU A 19 -1.05 -8.68 -5.86
CA GLU A 19 -1.95 -7.77 -6.56
C GLU A 19 -3.39 -8.24 -6.44
N ARG A 20 -3.62 -9.54 -6.63
CA ARG A 20 -4.98 -10.10 -6.50
C ARG A 20 -5.50 -9.92 -5.07
N GLY A 21 -4.67 -10.16 -4.08
CA GLY A 21 -5.04 -9.95 -2.69
C GLY A 21 -5.38 -8.50 -2.39
N THR A 22 -4.62 -7.57 -2.97
CA THR A 22 -4.88 -6.14 -2.80
C THR A 22 -6.25 -5.75 -3.36
N VAL A 23 -6.55 -6.20 -4.58
CA VAL A 23 -7.83 -5.92 -5.22
C VAL A 23 -8.97 -6.55 -4.43
N ASP A 24 -8.80 -7.80 -4.01
CA ASP A 24 -9.84 -8.51 -3.28
C ASP A 24 -10.18 -7.82 -1.96
N VAL A 25 -9.18 -7.38 -1.21
CA VAL A 25 -9.42 -6.66 0.05
C VAL A 25 -10.13 -5.34 -0.22
N ALA A 26 -9.66 -4.59 -1.22
CA ALA A 26 -10.26 -3.29 -1.53
C ALA A 26 -11.72 -3.43 -1.92
N ASN A 27 -12.03 -4.40 -2.78
CA ASN A 27 -13.41 -4.61 -3.24
C ASN A 27 -14.29 -5.19 -2.13
N PHE A 28 -13.72 -6.04 -1.27
CA PHE A 28 -14.46 -6.55 -0.12
C PHE A 28 -14.90 -5.40 0.79
N LEU A 29 -14.00 -4.47 1.07
CA LEU A 29 -14.34 -3.31 1.90
C LEU A 29 -15.38 -2.44 1.21
N ALA A 30 -15.28 -2.29 -0.10
CA ALA A 30 -16.26 -1.52 -0.86
C ALA A 30 -17.65 -2.17 -0.79
N GLN A 31 -17.71 -3.51 -0.82
CA GLN A 31 -18.97 -4.23 -0.65
C GLN A 31 -19.61 -3.95 0.71
N LYS A 32 -18.77 -3.69 1.72
CA LYS A 32 -19.24 -3.34 3.06
C LYS A 32 -19.49 -1.84 3.21
N LYS A 33 -19.49 -1.10 2.09
CA LYS A 33 -19.68 0.35 2.07
C LYS A 33 -18.59 1.13 2.78
N ILE A 34 -17.39 0.56 2.80
CA ILE A 34 -16.23 1.19 3.41
C ILE A 34 -15.33 1.75 2.31
N LYS A 35 -15.20 3.07 2.30
CA LYS A 35 -14.28 3.75 1.40
C LYS A 35 -12.85 3.40 1.79
N ASN A 36 -12.01 3.07 0.79
CA ASN A 36 -10.63 2.75 1.07
C ASN A 36 -9.74 3.20 -0.08
N PHE A 37 -8.42 3.13 0.14
CA PHE A 37 -7.45 3.75 -0.75
C PHE A 37 -6.36 2.77 -1.13
N ILE A 38 -5.80 2.97 -2.33
CA ILE A 38 -4.64 2.23 -2.79
C ILE A 38 -3.62 3.23 -3.34
N ILE A 39 -2.36 3.09 -2.93
CA ILE A 39 -1.24 3.80 -3.54
C ILE A 39 -0.43 2.78 -4.33
N THR A 40 -0.25 3.03 -5.61
CA THR A 40 0.47 2.13 -6.50
C THR A 40 1.06 2.93 -7.66
N SER A 41 2.04 2.37 -8.35
CA SER A 41 2.58 3.01 -9.55
C SER A 41 1.67 2.82 -10.76
N GLY A 42 0.69 1.93 -10.67
CA GLY A 42 -0.26 1.66 -11.75
C GLY A 42 -0.39 0.19 -12.05
N GLY A 43 -1.19 -0.15 -13.03
CA GLY A 43 -1.34 -1.51 -13.47
C GLY A 43 -2.71 -1.81 -14.05
N LYS A 44 -2.80 -2.88 -14.82
CA LYS A 44 -4.03 -3.23 -15.54
C LYS A 44 -5.15 -3.70 -14.62
N MET A 45 -4.84 -4.14 -13.40
CA MET A 45 -5.87 -4.61 -12.47
C MET A 45 -6.64 -3.47 -11.81
N ILE A 46 -6.22 -2.23 -12.01
CA ILE A 46 -6.93 -1.08 -11.46
C ILE A 46 -8.38 -1.06 -11.93
N LYS A 47 -8.62 -1.49 -13.17
CA LYS A 47 -9.97 -1.52 -13.73
C LYS A 47 -10.91 -2.52 -13.03
N GLU A 48 -10.37 -3.43 -12.22
CA GLU A 48 -11.18 -4.39 -11.46
C GLU A 48 -11.65 -3.83 -10.13
N LEU A 49 -11.22 -2.62 -9.75
CA LEU A 49 -11.57 -2.01 -8.49
C LEU A 49 -12.91 -1.28 -8.58
N ASP A 50 -13.61 -1.23 -7.46
CA ASP A 50 -14.86 -0.46 -7.36
C ASP A 50 -14.56 1.03 -7.57
N ASP A 51 -15.23 1.64 -8.56
CA ASP A 51 -14.95 3.02 -8.94
C ASP A 51 -15.39 4.05 -7.91
N ASN A 52 -16.38 3.70 -7.09
CA ASN A 52 -16.99 4.67 -6.18
C ASN A 52 -16.32 4.70 -4.82
N LEU A 53 -15.92 3.54 -4.30
CA LEU A 53 -15.46 3.42 -2.93
C LEU A 53 -13.97 3.10 -2.79
N VAL A 54 -13.30 2.75 -3.88
CA VAL A 54 -11.85 2.53 -3.87
C VAL A 54 -11.18 3.66 -4.65
N HIS A 55 -10.31 4.39 -3.99
CA HIS A 55 -9.61 5.53 -4.59
C HIS A 55 -8.14 5.17 -4.79
N VAL A 56 -7.69 5.23 -6.04
CA VAL A 56 -6.31 4.90 -6.40
C VAL A 56 -5.51 6.19 -6.56
N HIS A 57 -4.40 6.26 -5.84
CA HIS A 57 -3.46 7.38 -5.95
C HIS A 57 -2.15 6.85 -6.52
N GLN A 58 -1.74 7.37 -7.65
CA GLN A 58 -0.53 6.89 -8.32
C GLN A 58 0.70 7.63 -7.83
N LEU A 59 1.67 6.86 -7.34
CA LEU A 59 2.98 7.35 -6.96
C LEU A 59 4.01 6.32 -7.41
N PRO A 60 5.27 6.71 -7.67
CA PRO A 60 6.29 5.77 -8.15
C PRO A 60 6.82 4.87 -7.05
N VAL A 61 5.92 4.13 -6.39
CA VAL A 61 6.27 3.27 -5.26
C VAL A 61 6.95 1.98 -5.68
N SER A 62 7.05 1.74 -6.99
CA SER A 62 7.81 0.61 -7.53
C SER A 62 9.28 0.97 -7.79
N SER A 63 9.67 2.21 -7.54
CA SER A 63 11.04 2.67 -7.79
C SER A 63 12.06 1.87 -7.00
N LYS A 64 13.17 1.53 -7.65
CA LYS A 64 14.30 0.87 -7.00
C LYS A 64 15.43 1.85 -6.69
N ASN A 65 15.21 3.12 -6.96
CA ASN A 65 16.19 4.16 -6.67
C ASN A 65 16.02 4.65 -5.23
N PHE A 66 16.91 4.22 -4.36
CA PHE A 66 16.84 4.58 -2.94
C PHE A 66 16.90 6.08 -2.70
N PHE A 67 17.53 6.83 -3.59
CA PHE A 67 17.61 8.28 -3.42
C PHE A 67 16.25 8.96 -3.58
N SER A 68 15.32 8.32 -4.25
CA SER A 68 13.97 8.86 -4.41
C SER A 68 13.05 8.53 -3.23
N TYR A 69 13.43 7.59 -2.38
CA TYR A 69 12.57 7.11 -1.30
C TYR A 69 12.12 8.20 -0.34
N PRO A 70 12.99 9.10 0.14
CA PRO A 70 12.51 10.16 1.03
C PRO A 70 11.47 11.06 0.38
N SER A 71 11.64 11.38 -0.91
CA SER A 71 10.68 12.21 -1.64
C SER A 71 9.34 11.51 -1.77
N ILE A 72 9.36 10.23 -2.15
CA ILE A 72 8.13 9.43 -2.29
C ILE A 72 7.47 9.29 -0.92
N GLY A 73 8.26 9.02 0.11
CA GLY A 73 7.74 8.90 1.48
C GLY A 73 7.04 10.16 1.95
N ARG A 74 7.57 11.33 1.60
CA ARG A 74 6.91 12.60 1.93
C ARG A 74 5.56 12.72 1.24
N LYS A 75 5.47 12.28 -0.02
CA LYS A 75 4.22 12.31 -0.76
C LYS A 75 3.21 11.34 -0.16
N ILE A 76 3.66 10.17 0.25
CA ILE A 76 2.79 9.21 0.95
C ILE A 76 2.29 9.83 2.25
N ASN A 77 3.17 10.47 3.01
CA ASN A 77 2.80 11.08 4.27
C ASN A 77 1.76 12.18 4.08
N LYS A 78 1.92 13.00 3.05
CA LYS A 78 0.94 14.03 2.73
C LYS A 78 -0.43 13.42 2.40
N PHE A 79 -0.42 12.32 1.67
CA PHE A 79 -1.65 11.62 1.34
C PHE A 79 -2.33 11.08 2.59
N ILE A 80 -1.54 10.49 3.48
CA ILE A 80 -2.04 9.96 4.74
C ILE A 80 -2.73 11.05 5.56
N GLN A 81 -2.09 12.21 5.67
CA GLN A 81 -2.65 13.32 6.43
C GLN A 81 -3.88 13.93 5.75
N ALA A 82 -3.81 14.12 4.43
CA ALA A 82 -4.92 14.75 3.69
C ALA A 82 -6.19 13.91 3.71
N ASN A 83 -6.07 12.59 3.83
CA ASN A 83 -7.22 11.69 3.78
C ASN A 83 -7.53 11.04 5.12
N ASN A 84 -6.90 11.52 6.19
CA ASN A 84 -7.12 11.02 7.54
C ASN A 84 -6.95 9.50 7.64
N ILE A 85 -5.93 8.99 6.98
CA ILE A 85 -5.63 7.57 6.99
C ILE A 85 -5.18 7.16 8.40
N ASN A 86 -5.76 6.11 8.92
CA ASN A 86 -5.39 5.61 10.25
C ASN A 86 -4.79 4.21 10.23
N LEU A 87 -4.81 3.54 9.08
CA LEU A 87 -4.15 2.24 8.93
C LEU A 87 -3.49 2.18 7.56
N VAL A 88 -2.20 1.87 7.55
CA VAL A 88 -1.40 1.71 6.33
C VAL A 88 -1.00 0.25 6.22
N HIS A 89 -1.36 -0.39 5.12
CA HIS A 89 -0.95 -1.76 4.86
C HIS A 89 0.02 -1.77 3.69
N VAL A 90 1.28 -1.98 3.99
CA VAL A 90 2.35 -2.00 2.99
C VAL A 90 2.59 -3.45 2.57
N ARG A 91 2.57 -3.70 1.27
CA ARG A 91 2.66 -5.06 0.75
C ARG A 91 3.98 -5.37 0.04
N SER A 92 5.02 -4.58 0.32
CA SER A 92 6.33 -4.81 -0.28
C SER A 92 7.40 -4.07 0.51
N ARG A 93 8.64 -4.48 0.33
CA ARG A 93 9.77 -3.90 1.05
C ARG A 93 10.05 -2.45 0.65
N GLY A 94 10.01 -2.14 -0.65
CA GLY A 94 10.28 -0.78 -1.11
C GLY A 94 9.36 0.24 -0.48
N PRO A 95 8.04 0.09 -0.65
CA PRO A 95 7.09 0.99 0.01
C PRO A 95 7.22 1.00 1.53
N ALA A 96 7.56 -0.13 2.14
CA ALA A 96 7.76 -0.19 3.58
C ALA A 96 8.90 0.74 4.02
N TRP A 97 10.00 0.74 3.28
CA TRP A 97 11.12 1.65 3.56
C TRP A 97 10.71 3.11 3.38
N MET A 98 9.95 3.41 2.32
CA MET A 98 9.46 4.76 2.07
C MET A 98 8.64 5.27 3.23
N VAL A 99 7.70 4.46 3.70
CA VAL A 99 6.84 4.84 4.82
C VAL A 99 7.65 4.99 6.10
N ASN A 100 8.56 4.04 6.36
CA ASN A 100 9.36 4.05 7.58
C ASN A 100 10.26 5.28 7.68
N LEU A 101 10.86 5.69 6.56
CA LEU A 101 11.75 6.85 6.55
C LEU A 101 11.02 8.14 6.89
N MET A 102 9.72 8.21 6.62
CA MET A 102 8.95 9.42 6.79
C MET A 102 7.86 9.30 7.86
N SER A 103 7.92 8.23 8.65
CA SER A 103 6.88 7.95 9.63
C SER A 103 7.04 8.88 10.84
N LYS A 104 6.31 9.97 10.79
CA LYS A 104 6.19 10.90 11.90
C LYS A 104 4.76 10.97 12.42
N ASN A 105 3.95 10.02 12.01
CA ASN A 105 2.53 10.01 12.34
C ASN A 105 2.21 8.88 13.30
N ASN A 106 1.11 9.05 14.03
CA ASN A 106 0.59 8.00 14.90
C ASN A 106 -0.25 7.00 14.11
N VAL A 107 0.09 6.76 12.87
CA VAL A 107 -0.64 5.84 12.00
C VAL A 107 -0.09 4.44 12.20
N LYS A 108 -0.99 3.49 12.37
CA LYS A 108 -0.61 2.09 12.46
C LYS A 108 -0.22 1.57 11.08
N THR A 109 0.90 0.87 11.02
CA THR A 109 1.41 0.33 9.77
C THR A 109 1.57 -1.18 9.91
N ILE A 110 1.01 -1.89 8.93
CA ILE A 110 1.17 -3.33 8.80
C ILE A 110 1.96 -3.58 7.53
N ALA A 111 2.97 -4.42 7.62
CA ALA A 111 3.77 -4.78 6.46
C ALA A 111 3.68 -6.28 6.22
N THR A 112 3.38 -6.68 4.98
CA THR A 112 3.37 -8.08 4.59
C THR A 112 4.32 -8.26 3.42
N PHE A 113 5.09 -9.34 3.46
CA PHE A 113 6.05 -9.68 2.42
C PHE A 113 5.67 -11.04 1.88
N HIS A 114 5.35 -11.08 0.59
CA HIS A 114 4.83 -12.30 -0.04
C HIS A 114 5.89 -13.07 -0.82
N ASN A 115 7.15 -12.64 -0.73
CA ASN A 115 8.24 -13.35 -1.38
C ASN A 115 8.60 -14.56 -0.53
N VAL A 116 8.01 -15.69 -0.86
CA VAL A 116 8.18 -16.94 -0.11
C VAL A 116 9.64 -17.36 -0.06
N TYR A 117 10.35 -17.20 -1.17
CA TYR A 117 11.78 -17.57 -1.21
C TYR A 117 12.61 -16.68 -0.28
N GLY A 118 12.35 -15.40 -0.31
CA GLY A 118 13.02 -14.47 0.57
C GLY A 118 12.73 -14.75 2.03
N CYS A 119 11.50 -15.02 2.34
CA CYS A 119 11.09 -15.32 3.71
C CYS A 119 11.74 -16.62 4.20
N ASN A 120 11.69 -17.67 3.38
CA ASN A 120 12.29 -18.94 3.74
C ASN A 120 13.78 -18.83 3.95
N SER A 121 14.45 -18.10 3.07
CA SER A 121 15.88 -17.88 3.19
C SER A 121 16.21 -17.11 4.47
N PHE A 122 15.42 -16.10 4.77
CA PHE A 122 15.59 -15.31 5.98
C PHE A 122 15.44 -16.17 7.24
N PHE A 123 14.37 -16.95 7.31
CA PHE A 123 14.13 -17.79 8.48
C PHE A 123 15.18 -18.89 8.65
N LYS A 124 15.69 -19.41 7.57
CA LYS A 124 16.74 -20.42 7.64
C LYS A 124 18.04 -19.88 8.22
N LYS A 125 18.31 -18.61 8.01
CA LYS A 125 19.50 -17.97 8.55
C LYS A 125 19.36 -17.59 10.01
N MET A 126 18.17 -17.56 10.48
CA MET A 126 17.91 -17.26 11.86
C MET A 126 17.88 -18.53 12.70
#